data_a43bb19db1a25e41d6f51349f85c02c7
#
_entry.id   a43bb19db1a25e41d6f51349f85c02c7
#
_cell.length_a   1.000
_cell.length_b   1.000
_cell.length_c   1.000
_cell.angle_alpha   90.00
_cell.angle_beta   90.00
_cell.angle_gamma   90.00
#
_symmetry.space_group_name_H-M   'P 1'
#
loop_
_entity.id
_entity.type
_entity.pdbx_description
1 polymer ?
#
loop_
_entity_poly.entity_id
_entity_poly.type
_entity_poly.pdbx_seq_one_letter_code
_entity_poly.pdbx_strand_id
1 'polypeptide(L)'
;MVPQTVINLGSAIKSLRIGGCANCLYRRFSIMPSGQKSLPTRYLGQPSPFTHPHLLRTGEVTPRLTQIEYALRRHKLLSLIQKEAKTLGASDHAIILLSHPTYYMTNDIPFPFHQNTNFLYLCGFQEPDSVLVLHSVPGMSLPSHKAVLFVPRRDQNRELWDGPRSGVDGAVALTGVDEAYNTEDFRQYMQKFKDEGWMLWYDNEPSIHSVLHTDYLQPLVDTKSKSKNAIKPVQTLVQYLRLIKSDTEIELMKMAAKITSEAFCSTMISTKAPVNESYLYAKFDFECRAQGADLLAYPPVVAGGNRCNTLHYVKNNQLIKEGELVLLDGGCEYSGYVSDVTRVWPVSGRFTKPQSELYQAIHDIQKSCVSLCTPGISLDNIYAFMLNLLGQKLKDLGFLQEKCQNDVFRAVRKYCPHHVGHYLGMDVHDTPDITRSIALQPGMVVTIEPGIYIPEHDTSAPPRFRGIGIRIEDDVLITDEAPVILSVDCPKELSEVEKIMNCR
;
A
#
# COMPACT_ATOMS: atom_id res chain seq x y z
N MET A 1 -19.35 22.85 -4.78
CA MET A 1 -20.21 21.84 -5.44
C MET A 1 -19.59 21.55 -6.80
N VAL A 2 -18.77 20.51 -6.89
CA VAL A 2 -18.21 20.00 -8.15
C VAL A 2 -19.10 18.85 -8.57
N PRO A 3 -19.54 18.73 -9.83
CA PRO A 3 -20.39 17.63 -10.25
C PRO A 3 -19.57 16.34 -10.25
N GLN A 4 -19.92 15.40 -9.37
CA GLN A 4 -19.46 14.03 -9.40
C GLN A 4 -20.06 13.33 -10.64
N THR A 5 -19.27 13.23 -11.68
CA THR A 5 -19.58 12.27 -12.77
C THR A 5 -19.18 10.90 -12.24
N VAL A 6 -20.15 10.20 -11.66
CA VAL A 6 -19.98 8.80 -11.23
C VAL A 6 -19.84 7.96 -12.52
N ILE A 7 -18.60 7.67 -12.87
CA ILE A 7 -18.28 6.73 -13.95
C ILE A 7 -18.67 5.34 -13.47
N ASN A 8 -19.60 4.71 -14.16
CA ASN A 8 -20.10 3.37 -13.85
C ASN A 8 -19.08 2.31 -14.31
N LEU A 9 -17.93 2.24 -13.62
CA LEU A 9 -16.80 1.33 -13.90
C LEU A 9 -17.05 -0.10 -13.40
N GLY A 10 -18.09 -0.35 -12.62
CA GLY A 10 -18.42 -1.67 -12.09
C GLY A 10 -18.66 -2.75 -13.16
N SER A 11 -19.14 -2.36 -14.36
CA SER A 11 -19.31 -3.29 -15.49
C SER A 11 -18.01 -3.54 -16.28
N ALA A 12 -17.05 -2.62 -16.22
CA ALA A 12 -15.79 -2.71 -16.94
C ALA A 12 -14.81 -3.70 -16.28
N ILE A 13 -14.87 -3.84 -14.96
CA ILE A 13 -13.99 -4.72 -14.17
C ILE A 13 -14.36 -6.20 -14.38
N LYS A 14 -15.65 -6.53 -14.53
CA LYS A 14 -16.11 -7.93 -14.79
C LYS A 14 -15.54 -8.53 -16.08
N SER A 15 -15.16 -7.70 -17.06
CA SER A 15 -14.61 -8.19 -18.33
C SER A 15 -13.08 -8.40 -18.31
N LEU A 16 -12.40 -8.05 -17.23
CA LEU A 16 -10.94 -8.17 -17.08
C LEU A 16 -10.49 -9.48 -16.43
N ARG A 17 -11.41 -10.35 -15.99
CA ARG A 17 -11.06 -11.73 -15.62
C ARG A 17 -10.68 -12.51 -16.89
N ILE A 18 -9.40 -12.48 -17.23
CA ILE A 18 -8.81 -13.44 -18.15
C ILE A 18 -8.39 -14.64 -17.28
N GLY A 19 -9.34 -15.50 -16.95
CA GLY A 19 -9.06 -16.83 -16.42
C GLY A 19 -8.44 -17.67 -17.54
N GLY A 20 -7.13 -17.68 -17.60
CA GLY A 20 -6.37 -18.48 -18.56
C GLY A 20 -4.95 -18.67 -18.03
N CYS A 21 -4.50 -19.94 -18.06
CA CYS A 21 -3.12 -20.31 -17.81
C CYS A 21 -2.17 -19.34 -18.54
N ALA A 22 -1.11 -18.86 -17.88
CA ALA A 22 -0.11 -17.94 -18.44
C ALA A 22 0.38 -18.37 -19.84
N ASN A 23 0.47 -19.68 -20.10
CA ASN A 23 0.84 -20.25 -21.38
C ASN A 23 -0.20 -20.04 -22.51
N CYS A 24 -1.50 -19.85 -22.19
CA CYS A 24 -2.52 -19.54 -23.19
C CYS A 24 -2.50 -18.07 -23.61
N LEU A 25 -2.08 -17.17 -22.70
CA LEU A 25 -1.89 -15.75 -23.00
C LEU A 25 -0.68 -15.53 -23.91
N TYR A 26 0.39 -16.34 -23.79
CA TYR A 26 1.55 -16.31 -24.67
C TYR A 26 1.21 -16.46 -26.18
N ARG A 27 0.19 -17.24 -26.51
CA ARG A 27 -0.21 -17.47 -27.91
C ARG A 27 -1.16 -16.44 -28.49
N ARG A 28 -1.82 -15.65 -27.67
CA ARG A 28 -2.80 -14.63 -28.11
C ARG A 28 -2.24 -13.23 -28.25
N PHE A 29 -1.18 -12.93 -27.55
CA PHE A 29 -0.51 -11.64 -27.61
C PHE A 29 0.90 -11.85 -28.14
N SER A 30 1.22 -11.22 -29.26
CA SER A 30 2.60 -11.14 -29.77
C SER A 30 3.45 -10.23 -28.85
N ILE A 31 3.43 -10.51 -27.53
CA ILE A 31 4.29 -9.88 -26.54
C ILE A 31 5.54 -10.75 -26.42
N MET A 32 6.26 -10.92 -27.53
CA MET A 32 7.64 -11.34 -27.48
C MET A 32 8.47 -10.07 -27.37
N PRO A 33 9.26 -9.87 -26.30
CA PRO A 33 10.29 -8.84 -26.32
C PRO A 33 11.17 -9.09 -27.54
N SER A 34 11.24 -8.13 -28.42
CA SER A 34 12.13 -8.17 -29.56
C SER A 34 13.57 -8.26 -29.03
N GLY A 35 14.18 -9.47 -29.06
CA GLY A 35 15.55 -9.72 -28.64
C GLY A 35 15.79 -9.46 -27.15
N GLN A 36 15.69 -10.50 -26.34
CA GLN A 36 16.05 -10.43 -24.91
C GLN A 36 17.49 -9.93 -24.79
N LYS A 37 17.68 -8.67 -24.38
CA LYS A 37 19.01 -8.12 -24.14
C LYS A 37 19.60 -8.84 -22.92
N SER A 38 20.83 -9.30 -23.04
CA SER A 38 21.52 -9.96 -21.93
C SER A 38 21.71 -8.98 -20.77
N LEU A 39 21.38 -9.41 -19.55
CA LEU A 39 21.66 -8.62 -18.35
C LEU A 39 23.17 -8.34 -18.25
N PRO A 40 23.56 -7.09 -17.95
CA PRO A 40 24.96 -6.78 -17.69
C PRO A 40 25.48 -7.58 -16.49
N THR A 41 26.72 -8.10 -16.61
CA THR A 41 27.43 -8.83 -15.55
C THR A 41 28.14 -7.86 -14.60
N ARG A 42 27.41 -6.87 -14.08
CA ARG A 42 27.87 -5.85 -13.14
C ARG A 42 26.77 -5.49 -12.14
N TYR A 43 27.13 -4.81 -11.08
CA TYR A 43 26.14 -4.23 -10.15
C TYR A 43 25.32 -3.17 -10.89
N LEU A 44 24.02 -3.20 -10.64
CA LEU A 44 23.04 -2.21 -11.10
C LEU A 44 22.61 -1.36 -9.90
N GLY A 45 21.83 -0.32 -10.12
CA GLY A 45 21.28 0.51 -9.04
C GLY A 45 20.17 -0.18 -8.23
N GLN A 46 19.84 -1.41 -8.59
CA GLN A 46 18.90 -2.27 -7.87
C GLN A 46 19.32 -3.73 -7.98
N PRO A 47 18.78 -4.64 -7.16
CA PRO A 47 19.05 -6.07 -7.25
C PRO A 47 18.77 -6.63 -8.64
N SER A 48 19.60 -7.57 -9.08
CA SER A 48 19.42 -8.30 -10.34
C SER A 48 19.69 -9.80 -10.12
N PRO A 49 19.19 -10.67 -10.98
CA PRO A 49 19.48 -12.12 -10.91
C PRO A 49 20.97 -12.46 -10.91
N PHE A 50 21.82 -11.59 -11.48
CA PHE A 50 23.27 -11.78 -11.49
C PHE A 50 23.91 -11.41 -10.15
N THR A 51 23.52 -10.30 -9.55
CA THR A 51 24.13 -9.78 -8.31
C THR A 51 23.47 -10.31 -7.04
N HIS A 52 22.16 -10.65 -7.12
CA HIS A 52 21.35 -11.09 -5.98
C HIS A 52 20.57 -12.38 -6.32
N PRO A 53 21.28 -13.49 -6.67
CA PRO A 53 20.62 -14.76 -7.05
C PRO A 53 19.83 -15.41 -5.90
N HIS A 54 20.04 -14.96 -4.66
CA HIS A 54 19.28 -15.36 -3.49
C HIS A 54 17.91 -14.67 -3.38
N LEU A 55 17.71 -13.52 -4.05
CA LEU A 55 16.46 -12.75 -4.07
C LEU A 55 15.69 -12.91 -5.37
N LEU A 56 16.39 -12.96 -6.50
CA LEU A 56 15.81 -12.85 -7.85
C LEU A 56 16.20 -14.03 -8.74
N ARG A 57 15.21 -14.55 -9.47
CA ARG A 57 15.41 -15.53 -10.53
C ARG A 57 15.53 -14.85 -11.89
N THR A 58 16.08 -15.56 -12.86
CA THR A 58 16.15 -15.07 -14.25
C THR A 58 14.74 -14.73 -14.77
N GLY A 59 14.59 -13.51 -15.29
CA GLY A 59 13.32 -12.97 -15.80
C GLY A 59 12.48 -12.22 -14.76
N GLU A 60 12.86 -12.24 -13.49
CA GLU A 60 12.27 -11.39 -12.46
C GLU A 60 12.90 -9.99 -12.48
N VAL A 61 12.06 -8.97 -12.28
CA VAL A 61 12.45 -7.56 -12.16
C VAL A 61 12.55 -7.16 -10.69
N THR A 62 11.57 -7.57 -9.92
CA THR A 62 11.56 -7.55 -8.45
C THR A 62 11.21 -8.96 -7.97
N PRO A 63 11.45 -9.34 -6.71
CA PRO A 63 11.23 -10.70 -6.26
C PRO A 63 9.83 -11.23 -6.64
N ARG A 64 9.80 -12.37 -7.32
CA ARG A 64 8.62 -13.07 -7.86
C ARG A 64 7.88 -12.36 -9.00
N LEU A 65 8.09 -11.07 -9.26
CA LEU A 65 7.42 -10.31 -10.31
C LEU A 65 8.30 -10.24 -11.57
N THR A 66 7.80 -10.84 -12.66
CA THR A 66 8.52 -10.96 -13.91
C THR A 66 8.33 -9.78 -14.85
N GLN A 67 9.21 -9.63 -15.84
CA GLN A 67 9.03 -8.66 -16.93
C GLN A 67 7.65 -8.77 -17.61
N ILE A 68 7.11 -9.99 -17.70
CA ILE A 68 5.80 -10.24 -18.31
C ILE A 68 4.68 -9.64 -17.45
N GLU A 69 4.76 -9.79 -16.12
CA GLU A 69 3.76 -9.20 -15.23
C GLU A 69 3.73 -7.67 -15.37
N TYR A 70 4.89 -7.02 -15.38
CA TYR A 70 4.97 -5.58 -15.60
C TYR A 70 4.45 -5.16 -16.99
N ALA A 71 4.74 -5.93 -18.03
CA ALA A 71 4.17 -5.68 -19.36
C ALA A 71 2.65 -5.82 -19.39
N LEU A 72 2.08 -6.81 -18.68
CA LEU A 72 0.63 -6.99 -18.54
C LEU A 72 -0.02 -5.83 -17.78
N ARG A 73 0.61 -5.31 -16.72
CA ARG A 73 0.12 -4.13 -15.98
C ARG A 73 0.05 -2.90 -16.90
N ARG A 74 1.10 -2.64 -17.68
CA ARG A 74 1.10 -1.56 -18.70
C ARG A 74 0.00 -1.78 -19.74
N HIS A 75 -0.14 -2.97 -20.26
CA HIS A 75 -1.18 -3.31 -21.23
C HIS A 75 -2.61 -3.10 -20.67
N LYS A 76 -2.85 -3.49 -19.41
CA LYS A 76 -4.14 -3.24 -18.72
C LYS A 76 -4.41 -1.74 -18.58
N LEU A 77 -3.39 -0.93 -18.21
CA LEU A 77 -3.53 0.52 -18.12
C LEU A 77 -3.95 1.11 -19.46
N LEU A 78 -3.26 0.75 -20.54
CA LEU A 78 -3.58 1.26 -21.88
C LEU A 78 -4.98 0.78 -22.34
N SER A 79 -5.43 -0.38 -21.88
CA SER A 79 -6.81 -0.86 -22.15
C SER A 79 -7.86 -0.03 -21.41
N LEU A 80 -7.59 0.44 -20.20
CA LEU A 80 -8.46 1.39 -19.48
C LEU A 80 -8.49 2.74 -20.21
N ILE A 81 -7.33 3.28 -20.56
CA ILE A 81 -7.21 4.53 -21.33
C ILE A 81 -7.97 4.43 -22.66
N GLN A 82 -7.88 3.31 -23.38
CA GLN A 82 -8.63 3.10 -24.61
C GLN A 82 -10.15 3.24 -24.43
N LYS A 83 -10.68 2.77 -23.31
CA LYS A 83 -12.12 2.90 -23.01
C LYS A 83 -12.53 4.35 -22.79
N GLU A 84 -11.71 5.10 -22.03
CA GLU A 84 -11.96 6.53 -21.80
C GLU A 84 -11.72 7.36 -23.07
N ALA A 85 -10.68 7.05 -23.84
CA ALA A 85 -10.32 7.76 -25.07
C ALA A 85 -11.43 7.78 -26.12
N LYS A 86 -12.25 6.74 -26.18
CA LYS A 86 -13.42 6.69 -27.11
C LYS A 86 -14.37 7.87 -26.93
N THR A 87 -14.43 8.44 -25.74
CA THR A 87 -15.28 9.59 -25.42
C THR A 87 -14.61 10.95 -25.69
N LEU A 88 -13.27 10.93 -25.87
CA LEU A 88 -12.45 12.15 -25.90
C LEU A 88 -12.02 12.57 -27.31
N GLY A 89 -12.15 11.67 -28.30
CA GLY A 89 -11.84 11.97 -29.73
C GLY A 89 -10.34 12.12 -30.04
N ALA A 90 -9.44 11.78 -29.12
CA ALA A 90 -7.99 11.79 -29.35
C ALA A 90 -7.54 10.46 -29.97
N SER A 91 -6.61 10.53 -30.95
CA SER A 91 -6.05 9.36 -31.62
C SER A 91 -4.83 8.80 -30.92
N ASP A 92 -4.01 9.69 -30.33
CA ASP A 92 -2.71 9.37 -29.77
C ASP A 92 -2.60 9.77 -28.31
N HIS A 93 -1.93 8.94 -27.52
CA HIS A 93 -1.84 9.07 -26.06
C HIS A 93 -0.39 8.92 -25.58
N ALA A 94 0.03 9.84 -24.71
CA ALA A 94 1.29 9.75 -23.97
C ALA A 94 1.00 9.77 -22.48
N ILE A 95 1.48 8.76 -21.76
CA ILE A 95 1.31 8.57 -20.32
C ILE A 95 2.68 8.76 -19.67
N ILE A 96 2.77 9.62 -18.66
CA ILE A 96 4.02 9.94 -17.98
C ILE A 96 3.87 9.65 -16.49
N LEU A 97 4.81 8.86 -15.97
CA LEU A 97 4.94 8.61 -14.54
C LEU A 97 6.36 8.95 -14.10
N LEU A 98 6.46 9.67 -12.99
CA LEU A 98 7.74 10.05 -12.40
C LEU A 98 8.09 9.13 -11.25
N SER A 99 9.38 8.80 -11.10
CA SER A 99 9.93 8.24 -9.88
C SER A 99 9.99 9.30 -8.78
N HIS A 100 10.18 8.88 -7.51
CA HIS A 100 10.58 9.82 -6.47
C HIS A 100 12.03 10.32 -6.72
N PRO A 101 12.34 11.56 -6.29
CA PRO A 101 13.72 12.01 -6.16
C PRO A 101 14.37 11.38 -4.93
N THR A 102 15.69 11.45 -4.85
CA THR A 102 16.38 11.24 -3.58
C THR A 102 16.11 12.42 -2.65
N TYR A 103 15.58 12.15 -1.45
CA TYR A 103 15.42 13.15 -0.39
C TYR A 103 16.64 13.11 0.54
N TYR A 104 17.09 14.26 1.01
CA TYR A 104 18.28 14.39 1.86
C TYR A 104 17.93 14.90 3.25
N MET A 105 18.55 14.30 4.28
CA MET A 105 18.51 14.79 5.66
C MET A 105 19.38 16.04 5.82
N THR A 106 20.56 16.01 5.19
CA THR A 106 21.55 17.08 5.08
C THR A 106 22.06 17.10 3.64
N ASN A 107 23.05 17.94 3.35
CA ASN A 107 23.52 18.16 1.98
C ASN A 107 23.90 16.89 1.20
N ASP A 108 24.44 15.88 1.90
CA ASP A 108 25.00 14.67 1.29
C ASP A 108 24.49 13.36 1.93
N ILE A 109 23.67 13.44 2.98
CA ILE A 109 23.12 12.27 3.68
C ILE A 109 21.67 12.04 3.24
N PRO A 110 21.38 11.00 2.44
CA PRO A 110 20.03 10.73 1.99
C PRO A 110 19.18 10.09 3.09
N PHE A 111 17.87 10.34 3.06
CA PHE A 111 16.90 9.44 3.69
C PHE A 111 16.91 8.08 2.98
N PRO A 112 16.50 6.98 3.67
CA PRO A 112 16.21 5.73 2.99
C PRO A 112 15.28 5.98 1.80
N PHE A 113 15.68 5.51 0.62
CA PHE A 113 14.91 5.72 -0.60
C PHE A 113 13.69 4.79 -0.62
N HIS A 114 12.53 5.35 -0.94
CA HIS A 114 11.31 4.62 -1.23
C HIS A 114 10.74 5.10 -2.57
N GLN A 115 10.52 4.17 -3.48
CA GLN A 115 10.07 4.49 -4.83
C GLN A 115 8.60 4.93 -4.86
N ASN A 116 8.24 5.79 -5.82
CA ASN A 116 6.83 6.08 -6.11
C ASN A 116 6.09 4.78 -6.48
N THR A 117 5.04 4.48 -5.79
CA THR A 117 4.35 3.21 -5.87
C THR A 117 3.71 2.97 -7.24
N ASN A 118 3.10 4.00 -7.88
CA ASN A 118 2.51 3.87 -9.21
C ASN A 118 3.58 3.65 -10.29
N PHE A 119 4.72 4.33 -10.18
CA PHE A 119 5.87 4.12 -11.06
C PHE A 119 6.42 2.70 -10.90
N LEU A 120 6.68 2.27 -9.65
CA LEU A 120 7.17 0.93 -9.33
C LEU A 120 6.22 -0.15 -9.83
N TYR A 121 4.92 0.01 -9.64
CA TYR A 121 3.88 -0.92 -10.09
C TYR A 121 3.92 -1.19 -11.59
N LEU A 122 4.25 -0.17 -12.40
CA LEU A 122 4.21 -0.28 -13.87
C LEU A 122 5.52 -0.70 -14.51
N CYS A 123 6.67 -0.55 -13.85
CA CYS A 123 7.95 -0.89 -14.47
C CYS A 123 8.93 -1.69 -13.59
N GLY A 124 8.74 -1.73 -12.27
CA GLY A 124 9.63 -2.43 -11.35
C GLY A 124 11.00 -1.76 -11.18
N PHE A 125 11.19 -0.54 -11.69
CA PHE A 125 12.46 0.15 -11.62
C PHE A 125 12.59 0.91 -10.30
N GLN A 126 13.67 0.67 -9.55
CA GLN A 126 13.84 1.14 -8.18
C GLN A 126 14.79 2.35 -8.03
N GLU A 127 15.36 2.86 -9.12
CA GLU A 127 16.26 4.01 -9.03
C GLU A 127 15.48 5.34 -9.05
N PRO A 128 15.95 6.37 -8.32
CA PRO A 128 15.36 7.70 -8.31
C PRO A 128 15.56 8.44 -9.63
N ASP A 129 15.00 9.64 -9.74
CA ASP A 129 15.22 10.61 -10.82
C ASP A 129 14.94 10.05 -12.24
N SER A 130 13.95 9.15 -12.32
CA SER A 130 13.61 8.40 -13.53
C SER A 130 12.21 8.72 -14.02
N VAL A 131 11.93 8.48 -15.30
CA VAL A 131 10.62 8.70 -15.91
C VAL A 131 10.21 7.51 -16.76
N LEU A 132 8.99 7.01 -16.56
CA LEU A 132 8.34 6.06 -17.44
C LEU A 132 7.40 6.79 -18.40
N VAL A 133 7.60 6.59 -19.70
CA VAL A 133 6.69 7.07 -20.74
C VAL A 133 6.09 5.87 -21.47
N LEU A 134 4.77 5.79 -21.47
CA LEU A 134 4.02 4.85 -22.31
C LEU A 134 3.33 5.65 -23.39
N HIS A 135 3.44 5.26 -24.65
CA HIS A 135 2.77 6.03 -25.69
C HIS A 135 2.24 5.17 -26.83
N SER A 136 1.24 5.68 -27.53
CA SER A 136 0.67 5.09 -28.74
C SER A 136 1.75 4.86 -29.80
N VAL A 137 1.58 3.81 -30.60
CA VAL A 137 2.42 3.53 -31.77
C VAL A 137 1.65 3.97 -33.00
N PRO A 138 2.22 4.83 -33.87
CA PRO A 138 1.56 5.28 -35.08
C PRO A 138 1.06 4.11 -35.95
N GLY A 139 -0.21 4.18 -36.39
CA GLY A 139 -0.85 3.13 -37.18
C GLY A 139 -1.34 1.92 -36.39
N MET A 140 -1.17 1.89 -35.08
CA MET A 140 -1.69 0.84 -34.20
C MET A 140 -2.71 1.41 -33.21
N SER A 141 -3.77 0.67 -32.97
CA SER A 141 -4.75 1.07 -31.94
C SER A 141 -4.28 0.66 -30.54
N LEU A 142 -4.67 1.44 -29.51
CA LEU A 142 -4.54 1.00 -28.12
C LEU A 142 -5.21 -0.38 -27.95
N PRO A 143 -4.71 -1.26 -27.07
CA PRO A 143 -3.64 -1.03 -26.07
C PRO A 143 -2.23 -1.30 -26.57
N SER A 144 -1.99 -1.39 -27.90
CA SER A 144 -0.60 -1.45 -28.41
C SER A 144 0.12 -0.15 -28.07
N HIS A 145 1.28 -0.26 -27.46
CA HIS A 145 2.03 0.87 -26.96
C HIS A 145 3.54 0.60 -26.97
N LYS A 146 4.30 1.64 -26.82
CA LYS A 146 5.74 1.60 -26.58
C LYS A 146 6.01 2.05 -25.14
N ALA A 147 6.83 1.31 -24.42
CA ALA A 147 7.28 1.62 -23.08
C ALA A 147 8.74 2.10 -23.11
N VAL A 148 8.98 3.29 -22.58
CA VAL A 148 10.29 3.95 -22.60
C VAL A 148 10.66 4.42 -21.20
N LEU A 149 11.87 4.07 -20.74
CA LEU A 149 12.42 4.55 -19.47
C LEU A 149 13.47 5.64 -19.73
N PHE A 150 13.40 6.70 -18.97
CA PHE A 150 14.45 7.70 -18.84
C PHE A 150 15.10 7.51 -17.49
N VAL A 151 16.42 7.30 -17.48
CA VAL A 151 17.17 6.94 -16.27
C VAL A 151 18.41 7.81 -16.11
N PRO A 152 18.87 8.06 -14.89
CA PRO A 152 20.12 8.80 -14.67
C PRO A 152 21.28 8.16 -15.43
N ARG A 153 22.12 9.01 -16.03
CA ARG A 153 23.35 8.60 -16.67
C ARG A 153 24.28 7.95 -15.64
N ARG A 154 25.00 6.94 -16.08
CA ARG A 154 26.11 6.40 -15.30
C ARG A 154 27.24 7.41 -15.24
N ASP A 155 27.72 7.67 -14.04
CA ASP A 155 28.83 8.57 -13.74
C ASP A 155 29.68 7.98 -12.60
N GLN A 156 30.94 7.66 -12.91
CA GLN A 156 31.85 7.00 -11.97
C GLN A 156 32.08 7.82 -10.69
N ASN A 157 32.09 9.14 -10.78
CA ASN A 157 32.27 10.01 -9.61
C ASN A 157 31.01 9.97 -8.70
N ARG A 158 29.84 9.97 -9.31
CA ARG A 158 28.58 9.86 -8.55
C ARG A 158 28.36 8.45 -8.01
N GLU A 159 28.68 7.42 -8.81
CA GLU A 159 28.57 6.02 -8.36
C GLU A 159 29.51 5.71 -7.18
N LEU A 160 30.59 6.49 -6.97
CA LEU A 160 31.43 6.40 -5.78
C LEU A 160 30.69 6.80 -4.51
N TRP A 161 29.77 7.75 -4.59
CA TRP A 161 29.00 8.28 -3.45
C TRP A 161 27.66 7.60 -3.26
N ASP A 162 26.92 7.42 -4.37
CA ASP A 162 25.51 7.01 -4.35
C ASP A 162 25.33 5.51 -4.65
N GLY A 163 26.41 4.80 -4.95
CA GLY A 163 26.36 3.42 -5.44
C GLY A 163 26.15 3.29 -6.96
N PRO A 164 26.19 2.06 -7.48
CA PRO A 164 26.08 1.80 -8.90
C PRO A 164 24.74 2.21 -9.48
N ARG A 165 24.69 2.51 -10.78
CA ARG A 165 23.49 2.80 -11.55
C ARG A 165 23.28 1.77 -12.67
N SER A 166 22.01 1.49 -12.99
CA SER A 166 21.66 0.59 -14.10
C SER A 166 22.09 1.16 -15.45
N GLY A 167 21.93 2.47 -15.63
CA GLY A 167 22.09 3.08 -16.95
C GLY A 167 21.11 2.53 -17.97
N VAL A 168 21.21 2.99 -19.21
CA VAL A 168 20.28 2.64 -20.30
C VAL A 168 20.23 1.13 -20.59
N ASP A 169 21.41 0.50 -20.67
CA ASP A 169 21.54 -0.93 -20.98
C ASP A 169 20.96 -1.82 -19.88
N GLY A 170 21.29 -1.51 -18.62
CA GLY A 170 20.77 -2.25 -17.46
C GLY A 170 19.26 -2.06 -17.27
N ALA A 171 18.76 -0.84 -17.45
CA ALA A 171 17.33 -0.54 -17.33
C ALA A 171 16.48 -1.35 -18.32
N VAL A 172 16.86 -1.39 -19.61
CA VAL A 172 16.14 -2.19 -20.60
C VAL A 172 16.24 -3.68 -20.34
N ALA A 173 17.45 -4.17 -20.05
CA ALA A 173 17.68 -5.60 -19.85
C ALA A 173 16.94 -6.15 -18.62
N LEU A 174 16.84 -5.34 -17.55
CA LEU A 174 16.18 -5.73 -16.31
C LEU A 174 14.65 -5.62 -16.41
N THR A 175 14.14 -4.46 -16.86
CA THR A 175 12.70 -4.17 -16.80
C THR A 175 11.90 -4.70 -17.99
N GLY A 176 12.57 -5.01 -19.10
CA GLY A 176 11.91 -5.44 -20.34
C GLY A 176 11.09 -4.34 -21.02
N VAL A 177 11.40 -3.06 -20.78
CA VAL A 177 10.85 -1.94 -21.57
C VAL A 177 11.45 -1.95 -22.98
N ASP A 178 10.76 -1.35 -23.95
CA ASP A 178 11.19 -1.36 -25.35
C ASP A 178 12.49 -0.56 -25.57
N GLU A 179 12.59 0.58 -24.90
CA GLU A 179 13.73 1.48 -24.99
C GLU A 179 14.05 2.14 -23.65
N ALA A 180 15.28 2.58 -23.48
CA ALA A 180 15.64 3.52 -22.42
C ALA A 180 16.61 4.57 -22.95
N TYR A 181 16.61 5.73 -22.31
CA TYR A 181 17.44 6.89 -22.61
C TYR A 181 17.94 7.51 -21.30
N ASN A 182 18.94 8.39 -21.39
CA ASN A 182 19.31 9.18 -20.21
C ASN A 182 18.24 10.25 -19.93
N THR A 183 18.08 10.63 -18.67
CA THR A 183 17.08 11.64 -18.27
C THR A 183 17.28 12.98 -18.97
N GLU A 184 18.51 13.34 -19.32
CA GLU A 184 18.82 14.56 -20.07
C GLU A 184 18.19 14.57 -21.47
N ASP A 185 17.96 13.42 -22.09
CA ASP A 185 17.35 13.30 -23.42
C ASP A 185 15.82 13.45 -23.37
N PHE A 186 15.23 13.45 -22.16
CA PHE A 186 13.79 13.47 -21.96
C PHE A 186 13.10 14.68 -22.57
N ARG A 187 13.68 15.88 -22.42
CA ARG A 187 13.13 17.11 -23.00
C ARG A 187 12.99 17.01 -24.52
N GLN A 188 14.01 16.51 -25.19
CA GLN A 188 14.00 16.36 -26.65
C GLN A 188 12.98 15.31 -27.09
N TYR A 189 12.92 14.19 -26.36
CA TYR A 189 11.94 13.14 -26.65
C TYR A 189 10.50 13.61 -26.54
N MET A 190 10.20 14.47 -25.57
CA MET A 190 8.86 15.01 -25.34
C MET A 190 8.36 16.01 -26.38
N GLN A 191 9.27 16.54 -27.26
CA GLN A 191 8.87 17.47 -28.30
C GLN A 191 7.80 16.89 -29.25
N LYS A 192 7.87 15.60 -29.55
CA LYS A 192 6.92 14.91 -30.44
C LYS A 192 5.48 14.86 -29.90
N PHE A 193 5.28 15.07 -28.60
CA PHE A 193 3.95 15.07 -27.98
C PHE A 193 3.33 16.45 -27.87
N LYS A 194 4.00 17.51 -28.37
CA LYS A 194 3.46 18.88 -28.38
C LYS A 194 2.30 19.06 -29.34
N ASP A 195 2.21 18.25 -30.38
CA ASP A 195 1.16 18.35 -31.40
C ASP A 195 -0.23 18.17 -30.78
N GLU A 196 -1.22 18.87 -31.30
CA GLU A 196 -2.60 18.89 -30.78
C GLU A 196 -3.26 17.52 -30.75
N GLY A 197 -2.87 16.61 -31.67
CA GLY A 197 -3.40 15.24 -31.73
C GLY A 197 -3.05 14.34 -30.55
N TRP A 198 -2.05 14.70 -29.73
CA TRP A 198 -1.62 13.91 -28.59
C TRP A 198 -2.34 14.33 -27.31
N MET A 199 -2.96 13.36 -26.63
CA MET A 199 -3.46 13.53 -25.27
C MET A 199 -2.41 13.12 -24.26
N LEU A 200 -2.19 13.96 -23.24
CA LEU A 200 -1.26 13.73 -22.16
C LEU A 200 -1.98 13.18 -20.93
N TRP A 201 -1.50 12.06 -20.40
CA TRP A 201 -1.94 11.48 -19.12
C TRP A 201 -0.82 11.67 -18.10
N TYR A 202 -1.02 12.64 -17.22
CA TYR A 202 0.01 13.05 -16.27
C TYR A 202 -0.60 13.74 -15.04
N ASP A 203 -0.14 13.34 -13.86
CA ASP A 203 -0.55 13.91 -12.58
C ASP A 203 0.40 15.06 -12.25
N ASN A 204 -0.01 16.30 -12.56
CA ASN A 204 0.83 17.48 -12.46
C ASN A 204 0.68 18.24 -11.14
N GLU A 205 -0.40 18.01 -10.36
CA GLU A 205 -0.68 18.73 -9.11
C GLU A 205 -1.15 17.78 -7.99
N PRO A 206 -0.36 17.59 -6.93
CA PRO A 206 1.04 17.99 -6.79
C PRO A 206 1.97 17.07 -7.60
N SER A 207 3.04 17.64 -8.18
CA SER A 207 4.03 16.82 -8.87
C SER A 207 4.85 15.99 -7.88
N ILE A 208 5.02 14.71 -8.19
CA ILE A 208 5.82 13.76 -7.39
C ILE A 208 7.30 14.12 -7.39
N HIS A 209 7.78 14.70 -8.49
CA HIS A 209 9.19 15.08 -8.66
C HIS A 209 9.28 16.51 -9.21
N SER A 210 9.40 17.49 -8.33
CA SER A 210 9.34 18.92 -8.67
C SER A 210 10.39 19.34 -9.71
N VAL A 211 11.61 18.85 -9.62
CA VAL A 211 12.71 19.21 -10.55
C VAL A 211 12.39 18.68 -11.96
N LEU A 212 12.10 17.38 -12.11
CA LEU A 212 11.75 16.82 -13.42
C LEU A 212 10.50 17.48 -14.01
N HIS A 213 9.53 17.82 -13.15
CA HIS A 213 8.34 18.55 -13.60
C HIS A 213 8.71 19.93 -14.14
N THR A 214 9.38 20.75 -13.35
CA THR A 214 9.71 22.14 -13.70
C THR A 214 10.63 22.21 -14.92
N ASP A 215 11.67 21.38 -14.94
CA ASP A 215 12.71 21.46 -15.97
C ASP A 215 12.28 20.89 -17.31
N TYR A 216 11.42 19.84 -17.30
CA TYR A 216 11.12 19.09 -18.52
C TYR A 216 9.65 19.08 -18.92
N LEU A 217 8.72 19.03 -17.98
CA LEU A 217 7.30 18.84 -18.26
C LEU A 217 6.47 20.13 -18.24
N GLN A 218 6.82 21.11 -17.42
CA GLN A 218 6.08 22.36 -17.30
C GLN A 218 5.82 23.03 -18.66
N PRO A 219 6.81 23.17 -19.58
CA PRO A 219 6.56 23.77 -20.89
C PRO A 219 5.58 22.98 -21.76
N LEU A 220 5.51 21.64 -21.60
CA LEU A 220 4.54 20.81 -22.29
C LEU A 220 3.14 20.98 -21.67
N VAL A 221 3.06 20.97 -20.34
CA VAL A 221 1.81 21.19 -19.58
C VAL A 221 1.23 22.55 -19.93
N ASP A 222 2.03 23.62 -19.93
CA ASP A 222 1.58 24.99 -20.29
C ASP A 222 1.07 25.10 -21.73
N THR A 223 1.68 24.34 -22.64
CA THR A 223 1.24 24.29 -24.04
C THR A 223 -0.09 23.55 -24.15
N LYS A 224 -0.20 22.38 -23.52
CA LYS A 224 -1.38 21.50 -23.57
C LYS A 224 -2.56 22.04 -22.78
N SER A 225 -2.35 22.76 -21.68
CA SER A 225 -3.43 23.34 -20.86
C SER A 225 -4.27 24.40 -21.59
N LYS A 226 -3.76 24.94 -22.71
CA LYS A 226 -4.51 25.86 -23.59
C LYS A 226 -5.63 25.15 -24.35
N SER A 227 -5.55 23.84 -24.53
CA SER A 227 -6.58 23.03 -25.17
C SER A 227 -7.42 22.30 -24.12
N LYS A 228 -8.73 22.40 -24.22
CA LYS A 228 -9.67 21.75 -23.29
C LYS A 228 -9.51 20.22 -23.40
N ASN A 229 -9.28 19.56 -22.28
CA ASN A 229 -9.11 18.10 -22.19
C ASN A 229 -7.80 17.52 -22.78
N ALA A 230 -6.77 18.31 -23.03
CA ALA A 230 -5.49 17.80 -23.54
C ALA A 230 -4.63 17.12 -22.48
N ILE A 231 -4.93 17.34 -21.18
CA ILE A 231 -4.26 16.69 -20.04
C ILE A 231 -5.30 16.02 -19.16
N LYS A 232 -5.01 14.79 -18.73
CA LYS A 232 -5.82 13.98 -17.81
C LYS A 232 -4.95 13.35 -16.73
N PRO A 233 -5.44 13.25 -15.49
CA PRO A 233 -4.75 12.48 -14.45
C PRO A 233 -4.76 10.98 -14.81
N VAL A 234 -3.68 10.28 -14.42
CA VAL A 234 -3.55 8.83 -14.64
C VAL A 234 -3.60 8.05 -13.32
N GLN A 235 -3.36 8.69 -12.20
CA GLN A 235 -3.24 8.08 -10.87
C GLN A 235 -4.42 7.17 -10.55
N THR A 236 -5.64 7.65 -10.68
CA THR A 236 -6.85 6.86 -10.38
C THR A 236 -6.94 5.60 -11.23
N LEU A 237 -6.54 5.64 -12.51
CA LEU A 237 -6.54 4.45 -13.37
C LEU A 237 -5.51 3.42 -12.92
N VAL A 238 -4.32 3.85 -12.48
CA VAL A 238 -3.31 2.96 -11.91
C VAL A 238 -3.81 2.37 -10.59
N GLN A 239 -4.43 3.17 -9.74
CA GLN A 239 -5.01 2.71 -8.48
C GLN A 239 -6.10 1.64 -8.70
N TYR A 240 -6.95 1.77 -9.72
CA TYR A 240 -7.91 0.71 -10.07
C TYR A 240 -7.22 -0.61 -10.45
N LEU A 241 -6.06 -0.58 -11.08
CA LEU A 241 -5.31 -1.80 -11.37
C LEU A 241 -4.69 -2.41 -10.11
N ARG A 242 -4.18 -1.59 -9.20
CA ARG A 242 -3.57 -1.99 -7.92
C ARG A 242 -4.60 -2.56 -6.94
N LEU A 243 -5.87 -2.17 -7.09
CA LEU A 243 -6.95 -2.58 -6.19
C LEU A 243 -7.15 -4.11 -6.18
N ILE A 244 -7.07 -4.74 -7.36
CA ILE A 244 -7.21 -6.19 -7.52
C ILE A 244 -5.82 -6.81 -7.69
N LYS A 245 -5.38 -7.52 -6.67
CA LYS A 245 -4.07 -8.16 -6.62
C LYS A 245 -4.03 -9.40 -7.50
N SER A 246 -2.92 -9.62 -8.19
CA SER A 246 -2.61 -10.89 -8.86
C SER A 246 -2.23 -11.95 -7.82
N ASP A 247 -2.21 -13.23 -8.23
CA ASP A 247 -1.82 -14.32 -7.33
C ASP A 247 -0.40 -14.10 -6.77
N THR A 248 0.52 -13.57 -7.58
CA THR A 248 1.88 -13.25 -7.15
C THR A 248 1.91 -12.12 -6.12
N GLU A 249 1.11 -11.07 -6.31
CA GLU A 249 0.97 -9.97 -5.34
C GLU A 249 0.40 -10.48 -4.02
N ILE A 250 -0.60 -11.35 -4.07
CA ILE A 250 -1.18 -12.00 -2.87
C ILE A 250 -0.12 -12.81 -2.11
N GLU A 251 0.74 -13.55 -2.79
CA GLU A 251 1.82 -14.30 -2.14
C GLU A 251 2.86 -13.39 -1.48
N LEU A 252 3.16 -12.22 -2.05
CA LEU A 252 4.03 -11.22 -1.42
C LEU A 252 3.38 -10.63 -0.16
N MET A 253 2.08 -10.31 -0.22
CA MET A 253 1.34 -9.82 0.95
C MET A 253 1.21 -10.87 2.06
N LYS A 254 1.01 -12.14 1.72
CA LYS A 254 1.05 -13.24 2.68
C LYS A 254 2.41 -13.32 3.39
N MET A 255 3.51 -13.10 2.66
CA MET A 255 4.85 -13.10 3.25
C MET A 255 5.02 -11.91 4.19
N ALA A 256 4.62 -10.70 3.78
CA ALA A 256 4.66 -9.52 4.63
C ALA A 256 3.85 -9.72 5.92
N ALA A 257 2.61 -10.23 5.82
CA ALA A 257 1.75 -10.51 6.97
C ALA A 257 2.33 -11.61 7.90
N LYS A 258 2.98 -12.63 7.33
CA LYS A 258 3.65 -13.69 8.09
C LYS A 258 4.83 -13.12 8.89
N ILE A 259 5.73 -12.37 8.24
CA ILE A 259 6.89 -11.73 8.89
C ILE A 259 6.41 -10.80 10.03
N THR A 260 5.39 -9.98 9.76
CA THR A 260 4.77 -9.10 10.75
C THR A 260 4.23 -9.91 11.94
N SER A 261 3.50 -11.00 11.68
CA SER A 261 2.91 -11.85 12.73
C SER A 261 3.98 -12.47 13.63
N GLU A 262 5.06 -12.99 13.06
CA GLU A 262 6.18 -13.57 13.81
C GLU A 262 6.93 -12.48 14.61
N ALA A 263 7.09 -11.27 14.06
CA ALA A 263 7.67 -10.13 14.76
C ALA A 263 6.81 -9.69 15.97
N PHE A 264 5.48 -9.69 15.83
CA PHE A 264 4.55 -9.48 16.95
C PHE A 264 4.75 -10.51 18.06
N CYS A 265 4.77 -11.81 17.72
CA CYS A 265 4.98 -12.87 18.69
C CYS A 265 6.29 -12.69 19.46
N SER A 266 7.40 -12.42 18.77
CA SER A 266 8.70 -12.17 19.38
C SER A 266 8.69 -10.94 20.29
N THR A 267 7.99 -9.87 19.87
CA THR A 267 7.87 -8.63 20.65
C THR A 267 7.02 -8.83 21.91
N MET A 268 5.91 -9.57 21.82
CA MET A 268 5.09 -9.94 22.98
C MET A 268 5.89 -10.73 24.00
N ILE A 269 6.61 -11.78 23.59
CA ILE A 269 7.47 -12.59 24.46
C ILE A 269 8.55 -11.74 25.16
N SER A 270 9.07 -10.73 24.48
CA SER A 270 10.12 -9.85 24.98
C SER A 270 9.61 -8.76 25.95
N THR A 271 8.29 -8.59 26.03
CA THR A 271 7.66 -7.56 26.87
C THR A 271 7.75 -7.92 28.36
N LYS A 272 8.45 -7.11 29.18
CA LYS A 272 8.58 -7.29 30.64
C LYS A 272 8.48 -5.94 31.33
N ALA A 273 7.56 -5.76 32.26
CA ALA A 273 7.42 -4.53 33.01
C ALA A 273 8.60 -4.26 33.99
N PRO A 274 9.04 -3.02 34.15
CA PRO A 274 8.74 -1.89 33.28
C PRO A 274 9.51 -2.00 31.95
N VAL A 275 8.86 -1.61 30.84
CA VAL A 275 9.46 -1.66 29.49
C VAL A 275 9.34 -0.31 28.80
N ASN A 276 10.35 0.09 28.05
CA ASN A 276 10.31 1.31 27.24
C ASN A 276 9.64 1.00 25.89
N GLU A 277 8.75 1.89 25.44
CA GLU A 277 8.11 1.80 24.11
C GLU A 277 9.15 1.69 22.99
N SER A 278 10.27 2.45 23.09
CA SER A 278 11.34 2.41 22.08
C SER A 278 12.04 1.04 22.01
N TYR A 279 12.08 0.29 23.13
CA TYR A 279 12.62 -1.07 23.09
C TYR A 279 11.71 -2.01 22.29
N LEU A 280 10.40 -1.92 22.50
CA LEU A 280 9.44 -2.74 21.74
C LEU A 280 9.43 -2.36 20.26
N TYR A 281 9.54 -1.06 19.95
CA TYR A 281 9.74 -0.57 18.60
C TYR A 281 10.98 -1.21 17.94
N ALA A 282 12.13 -1.07 18.59
CA ALA A 282 13.40 -1.60 18.06
C ALA A 282 13.35 -3.13 17.91
N LYS A 283 12.70 -3.82 18.85
CA LYS A 283 12.51 -5.28 18.78
C LYS A 283 11.66 -5.69 17.58
N PHE A 284 10.55 -5.00 17.35
CA PHE A 284 9.65 -5.25 16.22
C PHE A 284 10.35 -5.00 14.86
N ASP A 285 11.06 -3.85 14.71
CA ASP A 285 11.84 -3.54 13.49
C ASP A 285 12.93 -4.57 13.24
N PHE A 286 13.66 -4.94 14.29
CA PHE A 286 14.70 -5.97 14.20
C PHE A 286 14.14 -7.31 13.71
N GLU A 287 13.03 -7.76 14.28
CA GLU A 287 12.44 -9.05 13.93
C GLU A 287 11.91 -9.05 12.47
N CYS A 288 11.31 -7.95 12.02
CA CYS A 288 10.89 -7.81 10.63
C CYS A 288 12.08 -7.90 9.68
N ARG A 289 13.15 -7.14 9.93
CA ARG A 289 14.34 -7.13 9.07
C ARG A 289 15.12 -8.42 9.13
N ALA A 290 15.21 -9.05 10.28
CA ALA A 290 15.91 -10.34 10.45
C ALA A 290 15.27 -11.46 9.61
N GLN A 291 13.99 -11.33 9.26
CA GLN A 291 13.26 -12.25 8.41
C GLN A 291 13.21 -11.83 6.93
N GLY A 292 13.91 -10.74 6.57
CA GLY A 292 14.07 -10.28 5.19
C GLY A 292 13.07 -9.23 4.72
N ALA A 293 12.36 -8.57 5.63
CA ALA A 293 11.59 -7.37 5.28
C ALA A 293 12.55 -6.24 4.85
N ASP A 294 12.13 -5.48 3.85
CA ASP A 294 12.91 -4.35 3.33
C ASP A 294 12.96 -3.22 4.37
N LEU A 295 11.81 -2.89 4.95
CA LEU A 295 11.63 -1.87 5.99
C LEU A 295 10.29 -2.07 6.70
N LEU A 296 10.01 -1.23 7.70
CA LEU A 296 8.66 -1.11 8.25
C LEU A 296 7.78 -0.34 7.26
N ALA A 297 6.54 -0.78 7.09
CA ALA A 297 5.58 -0.18 6.15
C ALA A 297 5.25 1.28 6.50
N TYR A 298 5.31 1.61 7.78
CA TYR A 298 5.08 2.94 8.36
C TYR A 298 5.72 3.03 9.74
N PRO A 299 5.89 4.25 10.31
CA PRO A 299 6.33 4.40 11.69
C PRO A 299 5.32 3.76 12.65
N PRO A 300 5.66 2.66 13.35
CA PRO A 300 4.70 1.94 14.17
C PRO A 300 4.26 2.76 15.39
N VAL A 301 3.02 2.55 15.78
CA VAL A 301 2.50 3.01 17.06
C VAL A 301 2.88 1.99 18.13
N VAL A 302 3.64 2.40 19.14
CA VAL A 302 3.92 1.58 20.32
C VAL A 302 3.50 2.37 21.54
N ALA A 303 2.30 2.13 22.01
CA ALA A 303 1.65 2.93 23.05
C ALA A 303 1.41 2.11 24.33
N GLY A 304 1.77 2.66 25.49
CA GLY A 304 1.49 2.08 26.79
C GLY A 304 0.37 2.81 27.56
N GLY A 305 -0.49 2.06 28.25
CA GLY A 305 -1.51 2.62 29.14
C GLY A 305 -2.44 3.62 28.46
N ASN A 306 -2.63 4.80 29.05
CA ASN A 306 -3.52 5.83 28.49
C ASN A 306 -3.11 6.35 27.10
N ARG A 307 -1.84 6.18 26.69
CA ARG A 307 -1.35 6.59 25.37
C ARG A 307 -1.95 5.74 24.24
N CYS A 308 -2.47 4.55 24.54
CA CYS A 308 -3.24 3.72 23.60
C CYS A 308 -4.48 4.44 23.03
N ASN A 309 -4.89 5.56 23.65
CA ASN A 309 -6.02 6.39 23.19
C ASN A 309 -5.59 7.43 22.13
N THR A 310 -4.32 7.48 21.74
CA THR A 310 -3.81 8.36 20.70
C THR A 310 -3.55 7.53 19.44
N LEU A 311 -4.37 7.73 18.40
CA LEU A 311 -4.42 6.87 17.21
C LEU A 311 -3.05 6.76 16.50
N HIS A 312 -2.38 7.89 16.26
CA HIS A 312 -1.07 7.94 15.61
C HIS A 312 0.02 8.36 16.63
N TYR A 313 0.16 7.59 17.71
CA TYR A 313 1.19 7.81 18.73
C TYR A 313 2.54 7.26 18.24
N VAL A 314 3.36 8.10 17.63
CA VAL A 314 4.67 7.71 17.05
C VAL A 314 5.88 8.21 17.86
N LYS A 315 5.67 8.79 19.05
CA LYS A 315 6.78 9.22 19.92
C LYS A 315 7.54 8.04 20.51
N ASN A 316 6.83 6.99 20.91
CA ASN A 316 7.40 5.71 21.34
C ASN A 316 8.56 5.82 22.33
N ASN A 317 8.47 6.68 23.35
CA ASN A 317 9.58 7.04 24.22
C ASN A 317 9.27 7.02 25.72
N GLN A 318 8.12 6.47 26.11
CA GLN A 318 7.66 6.40 27.50
C GLN A 318 7.87 4.99 28.09
N LEU A 319 7.90 4.92 29.41
CA LEU A 319 7.86 3.65 30.13
C LEU A 319 6.44 3.14 30.23
N ILE A 320 6.25 1.86 29.95
CA ILE A 320 5.03 1.10 30.18
C ILE A 320 5.17 0.40 31.54
N LYS A 321 4.21 0.61 32.42
CA LYS A 321 4.25 0.15 33.82
C LYS A 321 3.45 -1.12 34.00
N GLU A 322 3.69 -1.78 35.13
CA GLU A 322 2.89 -2.93 35.57
C GLU A 322 1.38 -2.59 35.56
N GLY A 323 0.55 -3.49 35.06
CA GLY A 323 -0.89 -3.31 34.95
C GLY A 323 -1.37 -2.53 33.72
N GLU A 324 -0.46 -1.91 32.95
CA GLU A 324 -0.82 -1.23 31.70
C GLU A 324 -0.94 -2.21 30.53
N LEU A 325 -1.67 -1.79 29.50
CA LEU A 325 -1.69 -2.45 28.19
C LEU A 325 -0.60 -1.86 27.31
N VAL A 326 -0.10 -2.67 26.38
CA VAL A 326 0.65 -2.26 25.19
C VAL A 326 -0.32 -2.34 24.01
N LEU A 327 -0.42 -1.30 23.22
CA LEU A 327 -0.98 -1.30 21.88
C LEU A 327 0.19 -1.11 20.91
N LEU A 328 0.43 -2.10 20.07
CA LEU A 328 1.35 -2.00 18.94
C LEU A 328 0.53 -2.09 17.66
N ASP A 329 0.73 -1.11 16.79
CA ASP A 329 0.19 -1.04 15.44
C ASP A 329 1.37 -0.88 14.50
N GLY A 330 1.60 -1.87 13.65
CA GLY A 330 2.78 -1.95 12.81
C GLY A 330 2.71 -3.06 11.79
N GLY A 331 3.44 -2.84 10.72
CA GLY A 331 3.61 -3.81 9.66
C GLY A 331 4.94 -3.65 8.96
N CYS A 332 5.35 -4.63 8.19
CA CYS A 332 6.55 -4.56 7.37
C CYS A 332 6.22 -4.42 5.88
N GLU A 333 7.19 -3.90 5.14
CA GLU A 333 7.23 -3.99 3.68
C GLU A 333 8.14 -5.14 3.27
N TYR A 334 7.62 -6.00 2.40
CA TYR A 334 8.35 -7.10 1.79
C TYR A 334 8.20 -7.05 0.27
N SER A 335 9.30 -6.75 -0.42
CA SER A 335 9.34 -6.67 -1.89
C SER A 335 8.30 -5.71 -2.48
N GLY A 336 8.10 -4.55 -1.80
CA GLY A 336 7.17 -3.50 -2.23
C GLY A 336 5.71 -3.77 -1.89
N TYR A 337 5.38 -4.76 -1.03
CA TYR A 337 4.03 -5.03 -0.52
C TYR A 337 4.02 -5.00 1.00
N VAL A 338 2.97 -4.44 1.57
CA VAL A 338 2.90 -4.17 2.99
C VAL A 338 1.90 -5.05 3.72
N SER A 339 2.06 -5.15 5.03
CA SER A 339 1.05 -5.62 5.99
C SER A 339 0.74 -4.52 6.99
N ASP A 340 -0.41 -4.65 7.66
CA ASP A 340 -0.92 -3.73 8.66
C ASP A 340 -1.66 -4.49 9.75
N VAL A 341 -1.08 -4.54 10.94
CA VAL A 341 -1.61 -5.34 12.05
C VAL A 341 -1.57 -4.54 13.34
N THR A 342 -2.68 -4.51 14.05
CA THR A 342 -2.72 -3.99 15.42
C THR A 342 -3.05 -5.10 16.42
N ARG A 343 -2.26 -5.17 17.49
CA ARG A 343 -2.51 -6.04 18.64
C ARG A 343 -2.38 -5.28 19.95
N VAL A 344 -3.11 -5.77 20.95
CA VAL A 344 -3.04 -5.25 22.32
C VAL A 344 -2.78 -6.40 23.28
N TRP A 345 -1.84 -6.20 24.21
CA TRP A 345 -1.53 -7.18 25.23
C TRP A 345 -1.21 -6.55 26.59
N PRO A 346 -1.46 -7.26 27.71
CA PRO A 346 -1.10 -6.77 29.03
C PRO A 346 0.39 -6.95 29.30
N VAL A 347 1.07 -5.89 29.72
CA VAL A 347 2.51 -5.96 30.05
C VAL A 347 2.81 -6.96 31.17
N SER A 348 1.86 -7.17 32.07
CA SER A 348 1.92 -8.15 33.19
C SER A 348 1.69 -9.61 32.77
N GLY A 349 1.30 -9.85 31.50
CA GLY A 349 1.00 -11.19 30.98
C GLY A 349 -0.42 -11.67 31.23
N ARG A 350 -1.26 -10.90 31.95
CA ARG A 350 -2.67 -11.18 32.16
C ARG A 350 -3.51 -9.90 32.11
N PHE A 351 -4.63 -9.97 31.41
CA PHE A 351 -5.59 -8.88 31.37
C PHE A 351 -6.29 -8.72 32.73
N THR A 352 -6.45 -7.50 33.19
CA THR A 352 -7.38 -7.19 34.26
C THR A 352 -8.82 -7.40 33.79
N LYS A 353 -9.78 -7.54 34.71
CA LYS A 353 -11.18 -7.73 34.36
C LYS A 353 -11.72 -6.62 33.43
N PRO A 354 -11.52 -5.30 33.71
CA PRO A 354 -11.96 -4.27 32.77
C PRO A 354 -11.29 -4.34 31.38
N GLN A 355 -9.98 -4.66 31.34
CA GLN A 355 -9.26 -4.82 30.09
C GLN A 355 -9.80 -5.98 29.26
N SER A 356 -10.04 -7.13 29.87
CA SER A 356 -10.59 -8.32 29.18
C SER A 356 -12.02 -8.10 28.69
N GLU A 357 -12.87 -7.39 29.45
CA GLU A 357 -14.24 -7.03 29.03
C GLU A 357 -14.23 -6.20 27.74
N LEU A 358 -13.41 -5.15 27.68
CA LEU A 358 -13.27 -4.31 26.49
C LEU A 358 -12.59 -5.04 25.34
N TYR A 359 -11.53 -5.80 25.63
CA TYR A 359 -10.80 -6.57 24.61
C TYR A 359 -11.72 -7.56 23.90
N GLN A 360 -12.47 -8.34 24.69
CA GLN A 360 -13.41 -9.33 24.15
C GLN A 360 -14.52 -8.64 23.32
N ALA A 361 -15.03 -7.48 23.79
CA ALA A 361 -16.04 -6.73 23.04
C ALA A 361 -15.52 -6.30 21.65
N ILE A 362 -14.29 -5.77 21.56
CA ILE A 362 -13.68 -5.35 20.29
C ILE A 362 -13.33 -6.55 19.42
N HIS A 363 -12.83 -7.65 20.02
CA HIS A 363 -12.52 -8.87 19.29
C HIS A 363 -13.78 -9.51 18.66
N ASP A 364 -14.91 -9.56 19.40
CA ASP A 364 -16.18 -10.05 18.86
C ASP A 364 -16.65 -9.20 17.66
N ILE A 365 -16.50 -7.88 17.75
CA ILE A 365 -16.84 -6.96 16.66
C ILE A 365 -15.94 -7.21 15.45
N GLN A 366 -14.62 -7.32 15.67
CA GLN A 366 -13.63 -7.57 14.61
C GLN A 366 -13.93 -8.87 13.87
N LYS A 367 -14.15 -9.94 14.59
CA LYS A 367 -14.52 -11.26 14.04
C LYS A 367 -15.82 -11.19 13.21
N SER A 368 -16.81 -10.46 13.69
CA SER A 368 -18.08 -10.25 12.98
C SER A 368 -17.89 -9.43 11.71
N CYS A 369 -17.06 -8.37 11.74
CA CYS A 369 -16.75 -7.55 10.57
C CYS A 369 -15.95 -8.34 9.51
N VAL A 370 -14.97 -9.14 9.94
CA VAL A 370 -14.19 -10.01 9.03
C VAL A 370 -15.11 -10.99 8.29
N SER A 371 -16.10 -11.58 8.99
CA SER A 371 -17.03 -12.52 8.35
C SER A 371 -17.89 -11.89 7.24
N LEU A 372 -18.04 -10.57 7.23
CA LEU A 372 -18.75 -9.82 6.19
C LEU A 372 -17.87 -9.45 5.00
N CYS A 373 -16.56 -9.68 5.05
CA CYS A 373 -15.63 -9.35 3.97
C CYS A 373 -15.81 -10.29 2.77
N THR A 374 -16.96 -10.22 2.11
CA THR A 374 -17.35 -11.06 0.98
C THR A 374 -17.63 -10.22 -0.27
N PRO A 375 -17.54 -10.80 -1.47
CA PRO A 375 -17.86 -10.08 -2.71
C PRO A 375 -19.27 -9.47 -2.68
N GLY A 376 -19.36 -8.20 -3.11
CA GLY A 376 -20.64 -7.50 -3.24
C GLY A 376 -20.98 -6.54 -2.10
N ILE A 377 -20.40 -6.70 -0.90
CA ILE A 377 -20.52 -5.73 0.19
C ILE A 377 -19.46 -4.63 0.04
N SER A 378 -19.65 -3.47 0.64
CA SER A 378 -18.66 -2.39 0.65
C SER A 378 -18.05 -2.19 2.04
N LEU A 379 -16.87 -1.55 2.13
CA LEU A 379 -16.27 -1.17 3.41
C LEU A 379 -17.19 -0.22 4.19
N ASP A 380 -17.93 0.67 3.52
CA ASP A 380 -18.92 1.54 4.16
C ASP A 380 -20.06 0.75 4.80
N ASN A 381 -20.49 -0.37 4.19
CA ASN A 381 -21.51 -1.25 4.78
C ASN A 381 -20.98 -1.96 6.03
N ILE A 382 -19.75 -2.46 5.98
CA ILE A 382 -19.09 -3.11 7.13
C ILE A 382 -18.88 -2.09 8.26
N TYR A 383 -18.52 -0.84 7.91
CA TYR A 383 -18.41 0.25 8.89
C TYR A 383 -19.73 0.54 9.59
N ALA A 384 -20.82 0.67 8.85
CA ALA A 384 -22.14 0.87 9.44
C ALA A 384 -22.54 -0.29 10.38
N PHE A 385 -22.21 -1.52 10.01
CA PHE A 385 -22.42 -2.70 10.85
C PHE A 385 -21.56 -2.65 12.12
N MET A 386 -20.27 -2.33 12.00
CA MET A 386 -19.36 -2.12 13.14
C MET A 386 -19.91 -1.10 14.14
N LEU A 387 -20.37 0.07 13.65
CA LEU A 387 -20.94 1.12 14.50
C LEU A 387 -22.17 0.64 15.28
N ASN A 388 -23.03 -0.17 14.66
CA ASN A 388 -24.19 -0.76 15.33
C ASN A 388 -23.79 -1.74 16.45
N LEU A 389 -22.84 -2.64 16.16
CA LEU A 389 -22.33 -3.58 17.17
C LEU A 389 -21.64 -2.85 18.33
N LEU A 390 -20.81 -1.84 18.01
CA LEU A 390 -20.15 -1.05 19.06
C LEU A 390 -21.18 -0.30 19.93
N GLY A 391 -22.24 0.23 19.33
CA GLY A 391 -23.35 0.85 20.08
C GLY A 391 -24.02 -0.12 21.05
N GLN A 392 -24.22 -1.38 20.67
CA GLN A 392 -24.76 -2.42 21.56
C GLN A 392 -23.78 -2.72 22.70
N LYS A 393 -22.49 -2.97 22.39
CA LYS A 393 -21.47 -3.24 23.40
C LYS A 393 -21.28 -2.08 24.37
N LEU A 394 -21.36 -0.82 23.91
CA LEU A 394 -21.32 0.36 24.81
C LEU A 394 -22.49 0.40 25.78
N LYS A 395 -23.70 -0.03 25.38
CA LYS A 395 -24.83 -0.18 26.30
C LYS A 395 -24.58 -1.28 27.32
N ASP A 396 -24.18 -2.46 26.88
CA ASP A 396 -23.93 -3.63 27.74
C ASP A 396 -22.85 -3.34 28.80
N LEU A 397 -21.83 -2.56 28.42
CA LEU A 397 -20.73 -2.16 29.31
C LEU A 397 -21.04 -0.96 30.21
N GLY A 398 -22.22 -0.36 30.07
CA GLY A 398 -22.70 0.71 30.94
C GLY A 398 -22.22 2.12 30.58
N PHE A 399 -21.77 2.34 29.33
CA PHE A 399 -21.43 3.68 28.83
C PHE A 399 -22.67 4.54 28.57
N LEU A 400 -23.78 3.89 28.26
CA LEU A 400 -25.03 4.54 27.89
C LEU A 400 -26.13 4.06 28.85
N GLN A 401 -26.68 4.99 29.59
CA GLN A 401 -27.99 4.77 30.23
C GLN A 401 -29.07 4.83 29.16
N GLU A 402 -30.30 4.33 29.39
CA GLU A 402 -31.38 4.35 28.40
C GLU A 402 -31.53 5.73 27.76
N LYS A 403 -30.99 5.89 26.55
CA LYS A 403 -30.90 7.14 25.79
C LYS A 403 -31.39 6.95 24.38
N CYS A 404 -31.77 8.05 23.73
CA CYS A 404 -32.24 8.02 22.35
C CYS A 404 -31.12 7.58 21.38
N GLN A 405 -31.50 7.17 20.18
CA GLN A 405 -30.60 6.66 19.14
C GLN A 405 -29.47 7.65 18.76
N ASN A 406 -29.76 8.97 18.83
CA ASN A 406 -28.78 10.01 18.56
C ASN A 406 -27.64 10.04 19.59
N ASP A 407 -27.93 9.71 20.87
CA ASP A 407 -26.90 9.64 21.92
C ASP A 407 -25.98 8.42 21.71
N VAL A 408 -26.54 7.30 21.24
CA VAL A 408 -25.77 6.10 20.89
C VAL A 408 -24.80 6.41 19.76
N PHE A 409 -25.29 7.03 18.69
CA PHE A 409 -24.44 7.39 17.53
C PHE A 409 -23.30 8.34 17.92
N ARG A 410 -23.62 9.35 18.75
CA ARG A 410 -22.60 10.30 19.25
C ARG A 410 -21.55 9.60 20.11
N ALA A 411 -21.96 8.69 21.00
CA ALA A 411 -21.05 7.95 21.85
C ALA A 411 -20.15 7.01 21.04
N VAL A 412 -20.71 6.28 20.08
CA VAL A 412 -19.93 5.40 19.18
C VAL A 412 -18.84 6.20 18.46
N ARG A 413 -19.19 7.34 17.85
CA ARG A 413 -18.24 8.23 17.18
C ARG A 413 -17.18 8.83 18.12
N LYS A 414 -17.55 9.06 19.38
CA LYS A 414 -16.63 9.54 20.41
C LYS A 414 -15.56 8.51 20.74
N TYR A 415 -15.96 7.24 20.91
CA TYR A 415 -15.06 6.18 21.34
C TYR A 415 -14.41 5.41 20.18
N CYS A 416 -14.92 5.50 18.95
CA CYS A 416 -14.29 5.00 17.74
C CYS A 416 -14.42 6.04 16.60
N PRO A 417 -13.46 6.96 16.47
CA PRO A 417 -13.57 8.07 15.52
C PRO A 417 -13.15 7.72 14.09
N HIS A 418 -12.54 6.56 13.88
CA HIS A 418 -12.04 6.12 12.56
C HIS A 418 -12.96 5.13 11.85
N HIS A 419 -12.66 4.82 10.61
CA HIS A 419 -13.36 3.83 9.80
C HIS A 419 -13.02 2.40 10.24
N VAL A 420 -13.76 1.41 9.73
CA VAL A 420 -13.52 -0.02 10.03
C VAL A 420 -12.27 -0.57 9.36
N GLY A 421 -11.74 0.13 8.36
CA GLY A 421 -10.58 -0.29 7.60
C GLY A 421 -10.38 0.48 6.30
N HIS A 422 -9.37 0.07 5.55
CA HIS A 422 -8.97 0.65 4.26
C HIS A 422 -8.46 -0.43 3.30
N TYR A 423 -8.23 -0.06 2.04
CA TYR A 423 -7.52 -0.93 1.10
C TYR A 423 -6.05 -1.01 1.47
N LEU A 424 -5.46 -2.18 1.29
CA LEU A 424 -4.07 -2.49 1.59
C LEU A 424 -3.38 -3.08 0.35
N GLY A 425 -2.09 -2.78 0.15
CA GLY A 425 -1.37 -3.31 -1.01
C GLY A 425 0.10 -2.98 -1.02
N MET A 426 0.53 -2.14 -1.97
CA MET A 426 1.89 -1.59 -2.00
C MET A 426 2.04 -0.37 -1.08
N ASP A 427 0.95 0.30 -0.75
CA ASP A 427 0.88 1.34 0.27
C ASP A 427 -0.01 0.85 1.42
N VAL A 428 0.26 1.32 2.65
CA VAL A 428 -0.56 1.00 3.81
C VAL A 428 -1.99 1.53 3.63
N HIS A 429 -2.16 2.79 3.28
CA HIS A 429 -3.42 3.35 2.81
C HIS A 429 -3.45 3.29 1.28
N ASP A 430 -3.68 2.08 0.76
CA ASP A 430 -3.61 1.81 -0.68
C ASP A 430 -4.78 2.46 -1.43
N THR A 431 -4.52 2.87 -2.67
CA THR A 431 -5.55 3.36 -3.61
C THR A 431 -6.49 4.45 -3.04
N PRO A 432 -5.96 5.57 -2.50
CA PRO A 432 -6.74 6.56 -1.74
C PRO A 432 -7.84 7.26 -2.57
N ASP A 433 -7.73 7.31 -3.90
CA ASP A 433 -8.75 7.91 -4.77
C ASP A 433 -9.95 6.98 -5.00
N ILE A 434 -9.85 5.73 -4.57
CA ILE A 434 -10.92 4.75 -4.72
C ILE A 434 -11.83 4.81 -3.48
N THR A 435 -13.10 5.12 -3.72
CA THR A 435 -14.09 5.22 -2.63
C THR A 435 -14.33 3.88 -1.94
N ARG A 436 -14.52 3.92 -0.62
CA ARG A 436 -14.88 2.76 0.21
C ARG A 436 -16.30 2.24 -0.02
N SER A 437 -17.12 2.95 -0.81
CA SER A 437 -18.49 2.57 -1.14
C SER A 437 -18.62 1.55 -2.28
N ILE A 438 -17.52 1.26 -3.00
CA ILE A 438 -17.58 0.23 -4.05
C ILE A 438 -17.69 -1.16 -3.45
N ALA A 439 -18.35 -2.05 -4.20
CA ALA A 439 -18.46 -3.45 -3.80
C ALA A 439 -17.09 -4.14 -3.80
N LEU A 440 -16.77 -4.83 -2.71
CA LEU A 440 -15.59 -5.67 -2.60
C LEU A 440 -15.62 -6.76 -3.67
N GLN A 441 -14.45 -7.09 -4.18
CA GLN A 441 -14.27 -8.10 -5.22
C GLN A 441 -13.12 -9.04 -4.84
N PRO A 442 -13.14 -10.29 -5.31
CA PRO A 442 -12.03 -11.20 -5.11
C PRO A 442 -10.71 -10.62 -5.63
N GLY A 443 -9.64 -10.80 -4.86
CA GLY A 443 -8.33 -10.21 -5.09
C GLY A 443 -8.12 -8.83 -4.45
N MET A 444 -9.14 -8.21 -3.86
CA MET A 444 -8.94 -7.06 -2.99
C MET A 444 -8.38 -7.51 -1.63
N VAL A 445 -7.49 -6.70 -1.06
CA VAL A 445 -7.03 -6.85 0.33
C VAL A 445 -7.40 -5.59 1.09
N VAL A 446 -7.97 -5.78 2.28
CA VAL A 446 -8.43 -4.69 3.16
C VAL A 446 -8.00 -4.95 4.59
N THR A 447 -7.85 -3.89 5.39
CA THR A 447 -7.75 -4.00 6.85
C THR A 447 -9.14 -4.06 7.48
N ILE A 448 -9.25 -4.73 8.64
CA ILE A 448 -10.44 -4.70 9.51
C ILE A 448 -9.96 -4.45 10.94
N GLU A 449 -10.18 -3.22 11.41
CA GLU A 449 -9.49 -2.62 12.57
C GLU A 449 -10.41 -1.93 13.59
N PRO A 450 -11.52 -2.53 14.05
CA PRO A 450 -12.33 -1.88 15.06
C PRO A 450 -11.55 -1.56 16.33
N GLY A 451 -11.87 -0.42 16.95
CA GLY A 451 -11.22 0.01 18.18
C GLY A 451 -12.17 0.71 19.15
N ILE A 452 -11.69 0.89 20.37
CA ILE A 452 -12.35 1.69 21.42
C ILE A 452 -11.29 2.46 22.19
N TYR A 453 -11.49 3.77 22.37
CA TYR A 453 -10.53 4.67 22.98
C TYR A 453 -11.19 5.49 24.08
N ILE A 454 -10.76 5.26 25.33
CA ILE A 454 -11.38 5.84 26.53
C ILE A 454 -10.32 6.61 27.30
N PRO A 455 -10.12 7.90 27.00
CA PRO A 455 -9.12 8.70 27.71
C PRO A 455 -9.35 8.73 29.23
N GLU A 456 -8.28 8.79 30.00
CA GLU A 456 -8.32 8.80 31.46
C GLU A 456 -9.17 9.94 32.03
N HIS A 457 -9.16 11.10 31.39
CA HIS A 457 -9.91 12.29 31.81
C HIS A 457 -11.39 12.27 31.39
N ASP A 458 -11.87 11.24 30.68
CA ASP A 458 -13.26 11.16 30.26
C ASP A 458 -14.17 10.76 31.41
N THR A 459 -14.73 11.78 32.09
CA THR A 459 -15.65 11.59 33.21
C THR A 459 -17.01 10.98 32.82
N SER A 460 -17.37 10.98 31.55
CA SER A 460 -18.62 10.38 31.07
C SER A 460 -18.53 8.85 30.90
N ALA A 461 -17.32 8.31 30.82
CA ALA A 461 -17.09 6.88 30.77
C ALA A 461 -17.12 6.23 32.16
N PRO A 462 -17.54 4.96 32.27
CA PRO A 462 -17.45 4.23 33.53
C PRO A 462 -16.00 4.24 34.07
N PRO A 463 -15.79 4.58 35.37
CA PRO A 463 -14.44 4.79 35.92
C PRO A 463 -13.47 3.61 35.67
N ARG A 464 -13.98 2.38 35.69
CA ARG A 464 -13.19 1.16 35.52
C ARG A 464 -12.54 1.03 34.13
N PHE A 465 -13.01 1.75 33.10
CA PHE A 465 -12.52 1.68 31.73
C PHE A 465 -11.65 2.87 31.31
N ARG A 466 -11.57 3.91 32.12
CA ARG A 466 -10.78 5.11 31.79
C ARG A 466 -9.30 4.79 31.65
N GLY A 467 -8.67 5.37 30.65
CA GLY A 467 -7.27 5.14 30.33
C GLY A 467 -7.00 3.88 29.51
N ILE A 468 -8.05 3.16 29.07
CA ILE A 468 -7.91 1.96 28.23
C ILE A 468 -8.21 2.31 26.76
N GLY A 469 -7.26 1.97 25.87
CA GLY A 469 -7.44 2.01 24.42
C GLY A 469 -7.15 0.64 23.83
N ILE A 470 -8.00 0.17 22.92
CA ILE A 470 -7.88 -1.15 22.26
C ILE A 470 -8.22 -1.00 20.78
N ARG A 471 -7.36 -1.54 19.91
CA ARG A 471 -7.61 -1.80 18.49
C ARG A 471 -7.15 -3.23 18.18
N ILE A 472 -7.92 -3.95 17.38
CA ILE A 472 -7.57 -5.29 16.90
C ILE A 472 -7.78 -5.28 15.39
N GLU A 473 -6.72 -5.56 14.64
CA GLU A 473 -6.66 -5.39 13.21
C GLU A 473 -6.03 -6.57 12.49
N ASP A 474 -6.61 -6.95 11.38
CA ASP A 474 -6.08 -7.96 10.47
C ASP A 474 -6.12 -7.50 9.01
N ASP A 475 -5.15 -8.01 8.24
CA ASP A 475 -5.14 -8.00 6.78
C ASP A 475 -6.08 -9.08 6.26
N VAL A 476 -7.07 -8.71 5.45
CA VAL A 476 -8.12 -9.62 4.96
C VAL A 476 -8.17 -9.62 3.44
N LEU A 477 -7.89 -10.77 2.84
CA LEU A 477 -8.05 -11.03 1.41
C LEU A 477 -9.50 -11.42 1.11
N ILE A 478 -10.10 -10.72 0.16
CA ILE A 478 -11.42 -11.06 -0.38
C ILE A 478 -11.26 -12.18 -1.41
N THR A 479 -12.02 -13.27 -1.24
CA THR A 479 -12.05 -14.41 -2.16
C THR A 479 -13.47 -14.67 -2.67
N ASP A 480 -13.62 -15.56 -3.63
CA ASP A 480 -14.97 -15.99 -4.12
C ASP A 480 -15.73 -16.82 -3.08
N GLU A 481 -15.03 -17.38 -2.08
CA GLU A 481 -15.61 -18.25 -1.03
C GLU A 481 -15.71 -17.47 0.29
N ALA A 482 -14.81 -17.72 1.21
CA ALA A 482 -14.74 -17.05 2.51
C ALA A 482 -13.54 -16.08 2.55
N PRO A 483 -13.61 -15.01 3.35
CA PRO A 483 -12.47 -14.12 3.53
C PRO A 483 -11.28 -14.89 4.13
N VAL A 484 -10.07 -14.56 3.67
CA VAL A 484 -8.83 -15.16 4.17
C VAL A 484 -8.06 -14.12 4.97
N ILE A 485 -7.83 -14.38 6.25
CA ILE A 485 -7.00 -13.53 7.11
C ILE A 485 -5.54 -13.83 6.80
N LEU A 486 -4.81 -12.86 6.26
CA LEU A 486 -3.39 -13.01 5.92
C LEU A 486 -2.51 -13.01 7.18
N SER A 487 -2.92 -12.28 8.21
CA SER A 487 -2.25 -12.12 9.52
C SER A 487 -2.72 -13.16 10.56
N VAL A 488 -3.25 -14.30 10.12
CA VAL A 488 -3.84 -15.35 10.99
C VAL A 488 -2.87 -15.89 12.05
N ASP A 489 -1.58 -15.90 11.76
CA ASP A 489 -0.53 -16.38 12.67
C ASP A 489 -0.22 -15.39 13.83
N CYS A 490 -0.78 -14.16 13.79
CA CYS A 490 -0.65 -13.20 14.87
C CYS A 490 -1.75 -13.41 15.92
N PRO A 491 -1.44 -13.88 17.15
CA PRO A 491 -2.42 -14.21 18.17
C PRO A 491 -3.35 -13.04 18.50
N LYS A 492 -4.64 -13.30 18.61
CA LYS A 492 -5.65 -12.31 18.99
C LYS A 492 -6.74 -12.83 19.92
N GLU A 493 -6.92 -14.14 20.04
CA GLU A 493 -7.76 -14.69 21.09
C GLU A 493 -7.14 -14.36 22.47
N LEU A 494 -7.94 -13.88 23.41
CA LEU A 494 -7.47 -13.47 24.74
C LEU A 494 -6.57 -14.52 25.40
N SER A 495 -6.99 -15.79 25.33
CA SER A 495 -6.25 -16.91 25.90
C SER A 495 -4.91 -17.19 25.18
N GLU A 496 -4.84 -16.94 23.86
CA GLU A 496 -3.61 -17.10 23.07
C GLU A 496 -2.62 -15.98 23.41
N VAL A 497 -3.11 -14.73 23.52
CA VAL A 497 -2.29 -13.57 23.93
C VAL A 497 -1.71 -13.81 25.33
N GLU A 498 -2.53 -14.21 26.31
CA GLU A 498 -2.03 -14.53 27.64
C GLU A 498 -1.06 -15.72 27.65
N LYS A 499 -1.30 -16.74 26.82
CA LYS A 499 -0.41 -17.89 26.69
C LYS A 499 0.97 -17.48 26.19
N ILE A 500 1.04 -16.71 25.07
CA ILE A 500 2.32 -16.28 24.50
C ILE A 500 3.09 -15.36 25.43
N MET A 501 2.39 -14.47 26.16
CA MET A 501 2.99 -13.62 27.17
C MET A 501 3.60 -14.41 28.35
N ASN A 502 3.15 -15.62 28.59
CA ASN A 502 3.64 -16.51 29.65
C ASN A 502 4.62 -17.59 29.16
N CYS A 503 4.95 -17.63 27.84
CA CYS A 503 6.03 -18.48 27.27
C CYS A 503 7.43 -17.88 27.47
N ARG A 504 7.70 -17.24 28.61
CA ARG A 504 8.92 -16.49 28.93
C ARG A 504 10.05 -17.38 29.45
#